data_29bf166468f64f92097e21f6464c7d81
#
_entry.id   29bf166468f64f92097e21f6464c7d81
#
_cell.length_a   1.000
_cell.length_b   1.000
_cell.length_c   1.000
_cell.angle_alpha   90.00
_cell.angle_beta   90.00
_cell.angle_gamma   90.00
#
_symmetry.space_group_name_H-M   'P 1'
#
loop_
_entity.id
_entity.type
_entity.pdbx_description
1 polymer ?
#
loop_
_entity_poly.entity_id
_entity_poly.type
_entity_poly.pdbx_seq_one_letter_code
_entity_poly.pdbx_strand_id
1 'polypeptide(L)'
;FRLFQVLKLHRIASVLEMTGKPRAYQREKLESLIAEFRLQKVRKNLGDQLSGGERRRTEIARCLAIDPKFIMLDEPFAGVDPIAVEDIQYIVWKLKQRNIGVLITDHNVEETLCITDRAYLLFEGQILFHGTPQELAVNPVVLDKYLTHSFVLRMKDFQKMDEERSIL
;
A
#
# COMPACT_ATOMS: atom_id res chain seq x y z
N PHE A 1 -9.77 -8.37 26.63
CA PHE A 1 -9.32 -7.18 25.87
C PHE A 1 -7.78 -7.08 25.69
N ARG A 2 -6.98 -7.88 26.44
CA ARG A 2 -5.49 -7.87 26.33
C ARG A 2 -4.92 -8.81 25.25
N LEU A 3 -5.73 -9.67 24.63
CA LEU A 3 -5.26 -10.63 23.59
C LEU A 3 -5.00 -10.00 22.22
N PHE A 4 -5.46 -8.76 21.97
CA PHE A 4 -5.30 -8.07 20.69
C PHE A 4 -4.04 -7.20 20.57
N GLN A 5 -3.23 -7.09 21.62
CA GLN A 5 -2.02 -6.26 21.66
C GLN A 5 -0.72 -7.00 21.32
N VAL A 6 -0.77 -8.28 21.00
CA VAL A 6 0.42 -9.08 20.76
C VAL A 6 0.99 -8.76 19.37
N LEU A 7 2.25 -8.31 19.39
CA LEU A 7 3.26 -8.25 18.30
C LEU A 7 2.71 -8.36 16.87
N LYS A 8 2.68 -7.25 16.11
CA LYS A 8 2.22 -7.28 14.70
C LYS A 8 3.05 -8.19 13.78
N LEU A 9 4.31 -8.49 14.10
CA LEU A 9 5.09 -9.50 13.39
C LEU A 9 4.64 -10.93 13.71
N HIS A 10 4.11 -11.21 14.90
CA HIS A 10 3.38 -12.45 15.15
C HIS A 10 2.17 -12.59 14.21
N ARG A 11 1.57 -11.50 13.76
CA ARG A 11 0.46 -11.57 12.78
C ARG A 11 0.93 -12.05 11.40
N ILE A 12 2.15 -11.71 10.94
CA ILE A 12 2.72 -12.26 9.71
C ILE A 12 3.07 -13.74 9.92
N ALA A 13 3.72 -14.07 11.04
CA ALA A 13 4.06 -15.46 11.38
C ALA A 13 2.80 -16.34 11.51
N SER A 14 1.76 -15.86 12.19
CA SER A 14 0.49 -16.61 12.33
C SER A 14 -0.17 -16.89 10.99
N VAL A 15 -0.14 -15.93 10.05
CA VAL A 15 -0.65 -16.16 8.70
C VAL A 15 0.19 -17.20 7.97
N LEU A 16 1.51 -17.16 8.10
CA LEU A 16 2.40 -18.18 7.53
C LEU A 16 2.15 -19.57 8.12
N GLU A 17 1.92 -19.67 9.43
CA GLU A 17 1.54 -20.93 10.09
C GLU A 17 0.26 -21.53 9.52
N MET A 18 -0.74 -20.69 9.23
CA MET A 18 -2.01 -21.11 8.61
C MET A 18 -1.85 -21.65 7.19
N THR A 19 -0.74 -21.36 6.51
CA THR A 19 -0.49 -21.90 5.14
C THR A 19 -0.17 -23.39 5.13
N GLY A 20 0.15 -24.00 6.26
CA GLY A 20 0.58 -25.40 6.35
C GLY A 20 1.93 -25.71 5.68
N LYS A 21 2.66 -24.71 5.21
CA LYS A 21 3.98 -24.87 4.59
C LYS A 21 5.04 -25.31 5.61
N PRO A 22 6.14 -25.97 5.18
CA PRO A 22 7.22 -26.34 6.08
C PRO A 22 7.79 -25.17 6.90
N ARG A 23 8.17 -25.40 8.14
CA ARG A 23 8.71 -24.36 9.05
C ARG A 23 9.93 -23.62 8.47
N ALA A 24 10.76 -24.29 7.68
CA ALA A 24 11.90 -23.68 7.01
C ALA A 24 11.41 -22.58 6.02
N TYR A 25 10.45 -22.91 5.17
CA TYR A 25 9.81 -21.96 4.25
C TYR A 25 9.16 -20.77 4.98
N GLN A 26 8.40 -21.05 6.05
CA GLN A 26 7.74 -20.00 6.83
C GLN A 26 8.76 -19.00 7.41
N ARG A 27 9.88 -19.51 7.94
CA ARG A 27 10.96 -18.67 8.48
C ARG A 27 11.62 -17.83 7.39
N GLU A 28 11.99 -18.43 6.28
CA GLU A 28 12.62 -17.73 5.15
C GLU A 28 11.70 -16.65 4.61
N LYS A 29 10.42 -16.96 4.39
CA LYS A 29 9.42 -16.01 3.92
C LYS A 29 9.22 -14.86 4.90
N LEU A 30 9.18 -15.13 6.21
CA LEU A 30 9.06 -14.12 7.25
C LEU A 30 10.26 -13.15 7.22
N GLU A 31 11.48 -13.67 7.18
CA GLU A 31 12.69 -12.83 7.15
C GLU A 31 12.76 -12.01 5.85
N SER A 32 12.38 -12.60 4.72
CA SER A 32 12.26 -11.89 3.43
C SER A 32 11.28 -10.73 3.51
N LEU A 33 10.07 -10.94 4.05
CA LEU A 33 9.08 -9.89 4.21
C LEU A 33 9.54 -8.79 5.20
N ILE A 34 10.18 -9.16 6.31
CA ILE A 34 10.74 -8.20 7.26
C ILE A 34 11.78 -7.32 6.59
N ALA A 35 12.67 -7.90 5.78
CA ALA A 35 13.70 -7.17 5.05
C ALA A 35 13.08 -6.25 3.99
N GLU A 36 12.22 -6.79 3.15
CA GLU A 36 11.57 -6.07 2.06
C GLU A 36 10.78 -4.84 2.54
N PHE A 37 10.04 -4.98 3.65
CA PHE A 37 9.20 -3.93 4.21
C PHE A 37 9.91 -3.07 5.25
N ARG A 38 11.23 -3.22 5.43
CA ARG A 38 12.06 -2.47 6.38
C ARG A 38 11.50 -2.48 7.81
N LEU A 39 11.10 -3.68 8.27
CA LEU A 39 10.47 -3.89 9.57
C LEU A 39 11.45 -4.37 10.66
N GLN A 40 12.76 -4.44 10.36
CA GLN A 40 13.79 -4.97 11.27
C GLN A 40 13.79 -4.23 12.62
N LYS A 41 13.76 -2.89 12.57
CA LYS A 41 13.83 -2.03 13.77
C LYS A 41 12.63 -2.20 14.69
N VAL A 42 11.47 -2.49 14.10
CA VAL A 42 10.20 -2.60 14.84
C VAL A 42 9.77 -4.04 15.09
N ARG A 43 10.65 -5.01 14.82
CA ARG A 43 10.38 -6.44 14.93
C ARG A 43 9.86 -6.86 16.31
N LYS A 44 10.31 -6.18 17.38
CA LYS A 44 9.94 -6.47 18.77
C LYS A 44 8.90 -5.51 19.35
N ASN A 45 8.48 -4.49 18.58
CA ASN A 45 7.57 -3.49 19.08
C ASN A 45 6.14 -4.02 19.15
N LEU A 46 5.39 -3.54 20.15
CA LEU A 46 3.95 -3.77 20.23
C LEU A 46 3.24 -2.99 19.11
N GLY A 47 2.06 -3.45 18.74
CA GLY A 47 1.31 -2.88 17.62
C GLY A 47 0.89 -1.42 17.78
N ASP A 48 0.74 -0.95 19.01
CA ASP A 48 0.42 0.42 19.41
C ASP A 48 1.63 1.36 19.37
N GLN A 49 2.84 0.80 19.38
CA GLN A 49 4.11 1.53 19.29
C GLN A 49 4.56 1.80 17.86
N LEU A 50 3.84 1.30 16.86
CA LEU A 50 4.17 1.50 15.46
C LEU A 50 3.61 2.83 14.96
N SER A 51 4.42 3.57 14.20
CA SER A 51 3.94 4.71 13.40
C SER A 51 2.88 4.28 12.38
N GLY A 52 2.14 5.23 11.83
CA GLY A 52 1.14 4.95 10.79
C GLY A 52 1.74 4.19 9.60
N GLY A 53 2.88 4.65 9.10
CA GLY A 53 3.59 4.01 7.99
C GLY A 53 4.11 2.60 8.30
N GLU A 54 4.72 2.39 9.49
CA GLU A 54 5.16 1.06 9.92
C GLU A 54 4.00 0.09 10.07
N ARG A 55 2.86 0.58 10.57
CA ARG A 55 1.63 -0.19 10.67
C ARG A 55 1.16 -0.63 9.30
N ARG A 56 1.09 0.29 8.34
CA ARG A 56 0.62 -0.01 6.98
C ARG A 56 1.55 -0.97 6.26
N ARG A 57 2.87 -0.76 6.34
CA ARG A 57 3.86 -1.71 5.78
C ARG A 57 3.70 -3.11 6.36
N THR A 58 3.46 -3.23 7.66
CA THR A 58 3.22 -4.53 8.32
C THR A 58 1.93 -5.19 7.84
N GLU A 59 0.87 -4.41 7.61
CA GLU A 59 -0.42 -4.92 7.09
C GLU A 59 -0.25 -5.47 5.67
N ILE A 60 0.45 -4.75 4.79
CA ILE A 60 0.72 -5.22 3.43
C ILE A 60 1.62 -6.46 3.45
N ALA A 61 2.69 -6.46 4.25
CA ALA A 61 3.57 -7.62 4.41
C ALA A 61 2.80 -8.87 4.87
N ARG A 62 1.82 -8.70 5.77
CA ARG A 62 0.94 -9.79 6.20
C ARG A 62 0.08 -10.33 5.06
N CYS A 63 -0.45 -9.48 4.19
CA CYS A 63 -1.21 -9.91 3.02
C CYS A 63 -0.32 -10.72 2.06
N LEU A 64 0.95 -10.33 1.90
CA LEU A 64 1.90 -11.03 1.02
C LEU A 64 2.39 -12.36 1.56
N ALA A 65 2.16 -12.66 2.82
CA ALA A 65 2.55 -13.95 3.42
C ALA A 65 1.92 -15.16 2.74
N ILE A 66 0.75 -14.99 2.10
CA ILE A 66 0.02 -16.06 1.40
C ILE A 66 0.20 -16.04 -0.13
N ASP A 67 1.14 -15.27 -0.64
CA ASP A 67 1.40 -15.10 -2.08
C ASP A 67 0.13 -14.80 -2.90
N PRO A 68 -0.60 -13.72 -2.59
CA PRO A 68 -1.88 -13.41 -3.22
C PRO A 68 -1.67 -12.96 -4.68
N LYS A 69 -2.65 -13.22 -5.54
CA LYS A 69 -2.71 -12.64 -6.89
C LYS A 69 -3.32 -11.24 -6.91
N PHE A 70 -4.04 -10.86 -5.86
CA PHE A 70 -4.77 -9.61 -5.76
C PHE A 70 -4.84 -9.13 -4.31
N ILE A 71 -4.67 -7.82 -4.09
CA ILE A 71 -4.73 -7.18 -2.77
C ILE A 71 -5.71 -6.01 -2.83
N MET A 72 -6.50 -5.85 -1.77
CA MET A 72 -7.35 -4.69 -1.57
C MET A 72 -6.79 -3.85 -0.42
N LEU A 73 -6.59 -2.55 -0.68
CA LEU A 73 -6.12 -1.57 0.30
C LEU A 73 -7.20 -0.53 0.50
N ASP A 74 -7.73 -0.49 1.71
CA ASP A 74 -8.75 0.47 2.11
C ASP A 74 -8.08 1.62 2.88
N GLU A 75 -8.22 2.84 2.35
CA GLU A 75 -7.62 4.08 2.86
C GLU A 75 -6.13 3.94 3.25
N PRO A 76 -5.24 3.47 2.34
CA PRO A 76 -3.85 3.20 2.70
C PRO A 76 -3.07 4.46 3.12
N PHE A 77 -3.51 5.64 2.75
CA PHE A 77 -2.84 6.91 3.04
C PHE A 77 -3.42 7.64 4.24
N ALA A 78 -4.54 7.17 4.82
CA ALA A 78 -5.19 7.84 5.94
C ALA A 78 -4.30 7.85 7.20
N GLY A 79 -4.07 9.05 7.77
CA GLY A 79 -3.30 9.23 8.99
C GLY A 79 -1.81 8.86 8.87
N VAL A 80 -1.27 8.90 7.66
CA VAL A 80 0.13 8.57 7.36
C VAL A 80 0.88 9.85 6.99
N ASP A 81 2.12 9.99 7.47
CA ASP A 81 2.97 11.12 7.10
C ASP A 81 3.43 11.05 5.64
N PRO A 82 3.80 12.19 5.01
CA PRO A 82 4.14 12.24 3.59
C PRO A 82 5.28 11.30 3.16
N ILE A 83 6.29 11.09 4.02
CA ILE A 83 7.41 10.19 3.71
C ILE A 83 6.91 8.74 3.66
N ALA A 84 6.06 8.37 4.61
CA ALA A 84 5.50 7.03 4.66
C ALA A 84 4.44 6.80 3.55
N VAL A 85 3.72 7.83 3.09
CA VAL A 85 2.87 7.76 1.89
C VAL A 85 3.71 7.36 0.68
N GLU A 86 4.85 8.01 0.47
CA GLU A 86 5.77 7.68 -0.63
C GLU A 86 6.30 6.24 -0.55
N ASP A 87 6.61 5.76 0.66
CA ASP A 87 7.00 4.36 0.87
C ASP A 87 5.88 3.39 0.49
N ILE A 88 4.62 3.69 0.84
CA ILE A 88 3.46 2.86 0.49
C ILE A 88 3.24 2.85 -1.02
N GLN A 89 3.33 3.99 -1.67
CA GLN A 89 3.22 4.11 -3.12
C GLN A 89 4.29 3.27 -3.84
N TYR A 90 5.52 3.36 -3.39
CA TYR A 90 6.61 2.54 -3.90
C TYR A 90 6.35 1.04 -3.72
N ILE A 91 5.81 0.62 -2.57
CA ILE A 91 5.41 -0.77 -2.34
C ILE A 91 4.33 -1.19 -3.34
N VAL A 92 3.29 -0.39 -3.55
CA VAL A 92 2.23 -0.67 -4.53
C VAL A 92 2.80 -0.82 -5.93
N TRP A 93 3.71 0.07 -6.33
CA TRP A 93 4.41 -0.03 -7.61
C TRP A 93 5.18 -1.36 -7.72
N LYS A 94 5.92 -1.79 -6.69
CA LYS A 94 6.61 -3.10 -6.66
C LYS A 94 5.64 -4.28 -6.78
N LEU A 95 4.47 -4.21 -6.17
CA LEU A 95 3.46 -5.26 -6.31
C LEU A 95 2.97 -5.40 -7.75
N LYS A 96 2.77 -4.27 -8.45
CA LYS A 96 2.43 -4.27 -9.89
C LYS A 96 3.53 -4.95 -10.73
N GLN A 97 4.81 -4.69 -10.45
CA GLN A 97 5.93 -5.34 -11.16
C GLN A 97 5.95 -6.87 -10.97
N ARG A 98 5.34 -7.36 -9.89
CA ARG A 98 5.18 -8.81 -9.62
C ARG A 98 3.86 -9.38 -10.17
N ASN A 99 3.14 -8.65 -11.01
CA ASN A 99 1.82 -9.02 -11.52
C ASN A 99 0.79 -9.30 -10.41
N ILE A 100 0.88 -8.61 -9.27
CA ILE A 100 -0.13 -8.62 -8.23
C ILE A 100 -1.09 -7.48 -8.51
N GLY A 101 -2.37 -7.80 -8.70
CA GLY A 101 -3.42 -6.78 -8.86
C GLY A 101 -3.64 -6.04 -7.52
N VAL A 102 -3.80 -4.71 -7.60
CA VAL A 102 -4.06 -3.89 -6.40
C VAL A 102 -5.29 -3.03 -6.64
N LEU A 103 -6.27 -3.16 -5.76
CA LEU A 103 -7.40 -2.24 -5.66
C LEU A 103 -7.18 -1.31 -4.47
N ILE A 104 -7.30 -0.02 -4.70
CA ILE A 104 -7.17 1.01 -3.66
C ILE A 104 -8.46 1.80 -3.57
N THR A 105 -8.97 1.98 -2.36
CA THR A 105 -9.99 2.98 -2.04
C THR A 105 -9.34 4.04 -1.16
N ASP A 106 -9.40 5.30 -1.57
CA ASP A 106 -8.86 6.41 -0.76
C ASP A 106 -9.54 7.72 -1.18
N HIS A 107 -9.64 8.64 -0.25
CA HIS A 107 -10.13 9.99 -0.48
C HIS A 107 -9.00 10.96 -0.88
N ASN A 108 -7.74 10.56 -0.71
CA ASN A 108 -6.57 11.33 -1.16
C ASN A 108 -6.32 11.07 -2.64
N VAL A 109 -6.97 11.88 -3.49
CA VAL A 109 -7.00 11.68 -4.94
C VAL A 109 -5.61 11.82 -5.54
N GLU A 110 -4.84 12.84 -5.14
CA GLU A 110 -3.51 13.11 -5.70
C GLU A 110 -2.58 11.91 -5.50
N GLU A 111 -2.52 11.39 -4.27
CA GLU A 111 -1.65 10.27 -3.91
C GLU A 111 -2.11 8.94 -4.54
N THR A 112 -3.42 8.81 -4.80
CA THR A 112 -3.99 7.61 -5.43
C THR A 112 -3.77 7.61 -6.93
N LEU A 113 -4.06 8.74 -7.60
CA LEU A 113 -3.95 8.81 -9.06
C LEU A 113 -2.52 8.64 -9.57
N CYS A 114 -1.51 9.06 -8.81
CA CYS A 114 -0.12 8.95 -9.26
C CYS A 114 0.41 7.49 -9.32
N ILE A 115 -0.29 6.52 -8.74
CA ILE A 115 0.13 5.10 -8.70
C ILE A 115 -0.84 4.14 -9.39
N THR A 116 -2.01 4.61 -9.81
CA THR A 116 -3.05 3.79 -10.43
C THR A 116 -2.96 3.80 -11.96
N ASP A 117 -3.38 2.72 -12.60
CA ASP A 117 -3.51 2.64 -14.06
C ASP A 117 -4.91 3.05 -14.50
N ARG A 118 -5.90 2.82 -13.62
CA ARG A 118 -7.30 3.14 -13.85
C ARG A 118 -7.96 3.53 -12.54
N ALA A 119 -8.82 4.54 -12.58
CA ALA A 119 -9.56 5.00 -11.43
C ALA A 119 -11.06 5.07 -11.72
N TYR A 120 -11.86 4.89 -10.68
CA TYR A 120 -13.30 5.06 -10.64
C TYR A 120 -13.62 6.11 -9.60
N LEU A 121 -14.23 7.19 -10.03
CA LEU A 121 -14.66 8.26 -9.12
C LEU A 121 -16.09 8.02 -8.69
N LEU A 122 -16.28 7.76 -7.39
CA LEU A 122 -17.59 7.63 -6.78
C LEU A 122 -18.04 8.96 -6.20
N PHE A 123 -19.23 9.39 -6.54
CA PHE A 123 -19.86 10.59 -6.01
C PHE A 123 -21.34 10.30 -5.74
N GLU A 124 -21.83 10.61 -4.55
CA GLU A 124 -23.24 10.38 -4.12
C GLU A 124 -23.73 8.95 -4.43
N GLY A 125 -22.86 7.94 -4.22
CA GLY A 125 -23.22 6.53 -4.41
C GLY A 125 -23.24 6.06 -5.87
N GLN A 126 -22.81 6.90 -6.81
CA GLN A 126 -22.76 6.58 -8.25
C GLN A 126 -21.33 6.75 -8.80
N ILE A 127 -21.00 6.00 -9.86
CA ILE A 127 -19.75 6.22 -10.58
C ILE A 127 -19.95 7.46 -11.47
N LEU A 128 -19.35 8.57 -11.04
CA LEU A 128 -19.37 9.83 -11.77
C LEU A 128 -18.49 9.78 -13.03
N PHE A 129 -17.33 9.17 -12.93
CA PHE A 129 -16.38 8.99 -14.02
C PHE A 129 -15.47 7.78 -13.77
N HIS A 130 -14.95 7.20 -14.86
CA HIS A 130 -13.89 6.20 -14.79
C HIS A 130 -12.96 6.33 -15.99
N GLY A 131 -11.69 6.07 -15.78
CA GLY A 131 -10.68 6.19 -16.84
C GLY A 131 -9.27 6.12 -16.29
N THR A 132 -8.31 6.52 -17.11
CA THR A 132 -6.92 6.72 -16.69
C THR A 132 -6.80 7.96 -15.79
N PRO A 133 -5.77 8.07 -14.96
CA PRO A 133 -5.50 9.26 -14.18
C PRO A 133 -5.41 10.53 -15.04
N GLN A 134 -4.84 10.43 -16.23
CA GLN A 134 -4.70 11.54 -17.18
C GLN A 134 -6.07 12.01 -17.69
N GLU A 135 -6.98 11.09 -18.01
CA GLU A 135 -8.34 11.41 -18.44
C GLU A 135 -9.15 12.08 -17.31
N LEU A 136 -8.98 11.61 -16.06
CA LEU A 136 -9.64 12.24 -14.91
C LEU A 136 -9.12 13.65 -14.66
N ALA A 137 -7.81 13.86 -14.74
CA ALA A 137 -7.16 15.14 -14.44
C ALA A 137 -7.58 16.29 -15.35
N VAL A 138 -8.09 15.99 -16.55
CA VAL A 138 -8.53 17.00 -17.52
C VAL A 138 -10.05 17.04 -17.73
N ASN A 139 -10.79 16.16 -17.06
CA ASN A 139 -12.25 16.10 -17.21
C ASN A 139 -12.93 17.26 -16.49
N PRO A 140 -13.70 18.13 -17.22
CA PRO A 140 -14.32 19.32 -16.61
C PRO A 140 -15.29 18.99 -15.47
N VAL A 141 -16.04 17.89 -15.57
CA VAL A 141 -16.99 17.47 -14.54
C VAL A 141 -16.27 17.01 -13.28
N VAL A 142 -15.15 16.30 -13.45
CA VAL A 142 -14.30 15.84 -12.33
C VAL A 142 -13.64 17.02 -11.65
N LEU A 143 -13.13 17.99 -12.42
CA LEU A 143 -12.51 19.20 -11.89
C LEU A 143 -13.50 20.06 -11.12
N ASP A 144 -14.71 20.23 -11.63
CA ASP A 144 -15.73 21.07 -11.00
C ASP A 144 -16.33 20.44 -9.73
N LYS A 145 -16.60 19.14 -9.76
CA LYS A 145 -17.33 18.48 -8.67
C LYS A 145 -16.44 17.82 -7.61
N TYR A 146 -15.20 17.49 -7.94
CA TYR A 146 -14.37 16.66 -7.06
C TYR A 146 -12.94 17.16 -6.91
N LEU A 147 -12.29 17.52 -7.99
CA LEU A 147 -10.97 18.17 -7.99
C LEU A 147 -11.16 19.69 -8.06
N THR A 148 -10.10 20.42 -7.87
CA THR A 148 -10.11 21.87 -8.14
C THR A 148 -9.55 22.15 -9.53
N HIS A 149 -9.90 23.29 -10.13
CA HIS A 149 -9.33 23.72 -11.42
C HIS A 149 -7.81 23.93 -11.38
N SER A 150 -7.22 24.02 -10.17
CA SER A 150 -5.79 24.10 -9.94
C SER A 150 -5.13 22.72 -9.76
N PHE A 151 -5.88 21.63 -9.87
CA PHE A 151 -5.33 20.29 -9.72
C PHE A 151 -4.32 19.97 -10.83
N VAL A 152 -3.14 19.50 -10.43
CA VAL A 152 -2.09 19.07 -11.35
C VAL A 152 -1.69 17.65 -11.02
N LEU A 153 -1.93 16.73 -11.94
CA LEU A 153 -1.50 15.35 -11.79
C LEU A 153 0.04 15.27 -11.85
N ARG A 154 0.64 14.84 -10.75
CA ARG A 154 2.10 14.62 -10.64
C ARG A 154 2.39 13.14 -10.63
N MET A 155 2.88 12.64 -11.78
CA MET A 155 3.34 11.25 -11.85
C MET A 155 4.74 11.13 -11.24
N LYS A 156 4.95 10.09 -10.42
CA LYS A 156 6.25 9.80 -9.79
C LYS A 156 7.03 8.79 -10.62
N ASP A 157 8.34 8.98 -10.73
CA ASP A 157 9.25 8.03 -11.36
C ASP A 157 9.73 7.00 -10.33
N PHE A 158 8.95 5.95 -10.15
CA PHE A 158 9.26 4.88 -9.22
C PHE A 158 10.42 3.99 -9.67
N GLN A 159 10.73 3.95 -10.97
CA GLN A 159 11.88 3.21 -11.48
C GLN A 159 13.19 3.86 -11.01
N LYS A 160 13.28 5.17 -11.13
CA LYS A 160 14.43 5.93 -10.59
C LYS A 160 14.56 5.77 -9.07
N MET A 161 13.43 5.80 -8.35
CA MET A 161 13.42 5.55 -6.91
C MET A 161 13.91 4.14 -6.54
N ASP A 162 13.61 3.11 -7.34
CA ASP A 162 14.08 1.74 -7.12
C ASP A 162 15.59 1.64 -7.30
N GLU A 163 16.12 2.27 -8.34
CA GLU A 163 17.57 2.34 -8.59
C GLU A 163 18.30 3.02 -7.43
N GLU A 164 17.84 4.18 -6.98
CA GLU A 164 18.42 4.91 -5.84
C GLU A 164 18.37 4.11 -4.53
N ARG A 165 17.28 3.39 -4.28
CA ARG A 165 17.11 2.55 -3.08
C ARG A 165 17.91 1.24 -3.11
N SER A 166 18.35 0.80 -4.28
CA SER A 166 19.19 -0.41 -4.46
C SER A 166 20.66 -0.14 -4.22
N ILE A 167 21.08 1.14 -4.22
CA ILE A 167 22.47 1.58 -4.01
C ILE A 167 22.75 1.80 -2.50
N LEU A 168 21.73 1.94 -1.65
CA LEU A 168 21.82 2.15 -0.20
C LEU A 168 21.62 0.85 0.57
#